data_a2c0eda53af54b09430f09ba3520e3ad
#
_entry.id   a2c0eda53af54b09430f09ba3520e3ad
#
_cell.length_a   1.000
_cell.length_b   1.000
_cell.length_c   1.000
_cell.angle_alpha   90.00
_cell.angle_beta   90.00
_cell.angle_gamma   90.00
#
_symmetry.space_group_name_H-M   'P 1'
#
loop_
_entity.id
_entity.type
_entity.pdbx_description
1 polymer ?
#
loop_
_entity_poly.entity_id
_entity_poly.type
_entity_poly.pdbx_seq_one_letter_code
_entity_poly.pdbx_strand_id
1 'polypeptide(L)'
;MNGSTPKSLTECRRFFGEPAVPRQRQYEALRAYFLDELSSLEAARRFGYTPGAFRVLCHAFRRDQLPEFFAEGRPGPQTQPKKSRAREHIIALRKRNYSVYEIAQALNEQGIALSVTAVREVLVQEGFAPLPRRLDDERPARLGPTTEPVADVRSFVLTPREFSTRVGGLFLFIADLVRLDSDALAESAKLPGSGMIPAGHALRASLALKLWAIERKSHVMALVADEGLGLFCGLNAMPKKSFLSEYSSRITPDKVSLLLAAWHDKLVGETLLPGHSLNLDFHSVPFFGEHPLVQSHYLPRRSRRQPSILTFLAQDADSLVFCYSNADIRKGEEAEEIFRFIEFWTRQHGTPPQHLVFDSKLTTYDGLDRLDEAQITFITLRRRSPSLRAEIAQLPASAWRQITLDLPQRKYRTPRVFEQKVQPRKRRYRQFFIKDLGHDEPTILLTNDTRATARQLVVRYAKRMLIENALADAVRFFHSDALSSSVGFKVDFDMALLVLASGLYRLMARRMRGYDDAQARQIFRDLIDMPANVTITHDEVTVRFHRRAHLPIVLASGLFDKPVAVPWWDGRPLRLVE
;
A
#
# COMPACT_ATOMS: atom_id res chain seq x y z
N MET A 1 -48.28 6.52 37.12
CA MET A 1 -47.44 6.20 38.31
C MET A 1 -47.05 4.74 38.19
N ASN A 2 -45.88 4.45 37.61
CA ASN A 2 -45.38 3.08 37.59
C ASN A 2 -44.70 2.81 38.93
N GLY A 3 -45.41 2.05 39.78
CA GLY A 3 -44.89 1.57 41.05
C GLY A 3 -43.81 0.51 40.82
N SER A 4 -42.56 0.95 40.72
CA SER A 4 -41.43 0.03 40.73
C SER A 4 -41.25 -0.47 42.17
N THR A 5 -41.30 -1.78 42.36
CA THR A 5 -40.97 -2.44 43.64
C THR A 5 -39.58 -1.99 44.10
N PRO A 6 -39.40 -1.60 45.37
CA PRO A 6 -38.09 -1.17 45.86
C PRO A 6 -37.07 -2.30 45.75
N LYS A 7 -35.85 -1.97 45.31
CA LYS A 7 -34.75 -2.92 45.14
C LYS A 7 -34.40 -3.58 46.46
N SER A 8 -34.17 -4.87 46.47
CA SER A 8 -33.66 -5.62 47.60
C SER A 8 -32.24 -5.16 48.00
N LEU A 9 -31.86 -5.36 49.26
CA LEU A 9 -30.49 -5.09 49.74
C LEU A 9 -29.42 -5.80 48.91
N THR A 10 -29.72 -6.98 48.40
CA THR A 10 -28.83 -7.77 47.55
C THR A 10 -28.65 -7.12 46.18
N GLU A 11 -29.71 -6.60 45.59
CA GLU A 11 -29.64 -5.87 44.30
C GLU A 11 -28.92 -4.53 44.45
N CYS A 12 -29.09 -3.85 45.58
CA CYS A 12 -28.35 -2.63 45.89
C CYS A 12 -26.85 -2.91 46.04
N ARG A 13 -26.46 -3.99 46.73
CA ARG A 13 -25.04 -4.41 46.84
C ARG A 13 -24.46 -4.81 45.50
N ARG A 14 -25.23 -5.48 44.66
CA ARG A 14 -24.82 -5.89 43.31
C ARG A 14 -24.55 -4.69 42.39
N PHE A 15 -25.32 -3.62 42.52
CA PHE A 15 -25.13 -2.38 41.78
C PHE A 15 -23.72 -1.80 41.96
N PHE A 16 -23.18 -1.81 43.16
CA PHE A 16 -21.83 -1.31 43.45
C PHE A 16 -20.75 -2.38 43.27
N GLY A 17 -21.06 -3.64 43.53
CA GLY A 17 -20.11 -4.74 43.45
C GLY A 17 -19.87 -5.28 42.04
N GLU A 18 -20.88 -5.21 41.17
CA GLU A 18 -20.86 -5.71 39.78
C GLU A 18 -21.36 -4.61 38.83
N PRO A 19 -20.62 -3.49 38.69
CA PRO A 19 -21.04 -2.36 37.87
C PRO A 19 -21.13 -2.71 36.40
N ALA A 20 -22.31 -2.56 35.78
CA ALA A 20 -22.60 -2.88 34.41
C ALA A 20 -22.06 -1.82 33.43
N VAL A 21 -21.96 -0.56 33.86
CA VAL A 21 -21.51 0.55 33.02
C VAL A 21 -19.99 0.75 33.12
N PRO A 22 -19.26 0.85 32.02
CA PRO A 22 -17.79 1.00 32.03
C PRO A 22 -17.29 2.15 32.93
N ARG A 23 -17.98 3.29 32.92
CA ARG A 23 -17.66 4.46 33.77
C ARG A 23 -17.82 4.18 35.23
N GLN A 24 -18.94 3.56 35.63
CA GLN A 24 -19.18 3.16 36.99
C GLN A 24 -18.13 2.13 37.45
N ARG A 25 -17.79 1.18 36.60
CA ARG A 25 -16.74 0.19 36.89
C ARG A 25 -15.37 0.83 37.11
N GLN A 26 -15.02 1.85 36.33
CA GLN A 26 -13.78 2.62 36.55
C GLN A 26 -13.79 3.34 37.90
N TYR A 27 -14.90 4.02 38.18
CA TYR A 27 -15.07 4.74 39.45
C TYR A 27 -14.99 3.81 40.68
N GLU A 28 -15.74 2.71 40.68
CA GLU A 28 -15.76 1.77 41.82
C GLU A 28 -14.40 1.06 41.98
N ALA A 29 -13.69 0.76 40.90
CA ALA A 29 -12.36 0.18 40.97
C ALA A 29 -11.32 1.14 41.55
N LEU A 30 -11.37 2.42 41.17
CA LEU A 30 -10.50 3.46 41.74
C LEU A 30 -10.86 3.74 43.20
N ARG A 31 -12.17 3.81 43.53
CA ARG A 31 -12.66 3.99 44.90
C ARG A 31 -12.17 2.86 45.81
N ALA A 32 -12.31 1.60 45.36
CA ALA A 32 -11.86 0.44 46.12
C ALA A 32 -10.35 0.45 46.40
N TYR A 33 -9.56 0.98 45.49
CA TYR A 33 -8.12 1.10 45.66
C TYR A 33 -7.70 2.30 46.52
N PHE A 34 -8.25 3.51 46.24
CA PHE A 34 -7.81 4.73 46.92
C PHE A 34 -8.51 5.02 48.25
N LEU A 35 -9.74 4.53 48.42
CA LEU A 35 -10.55 4.80 49.62
C LEU A 35 -10.74 3.55 50.51
N ASP A 36 -11.04 2.40 49.90
CA ASP A 36 -11.28 1.16 50.62
C ASP A 36 -9.97 0.37 50.85
N GLU A 37 -8.81 0.93 50.49
CA GLU A 37 -7.45 0.42 50.71
C GLU A 37 -7.17 -1.01 50.18
N LEU A 38 -7.94 -1.48 49.20
CA LEU A 38 -7.68 -2.76 48.56
C LEU A 38 -6.33 -2.70 47.82
N SER A 39 -5.58 -3.79 47.82
CA SER A 39 -4.37 -3.88 47.00
C SER A 39 -4.71 -3.70 45.52
N SER A 40 -3.76 -3.16 44.73
CA SER A 40 -3.97 -2.95 43.28
C SER A 40 -4.31 -4.24 42.54
N LEU A 41 -3.84 -5.39 43.02
CA LEU A 41 -4.12 -6.71 42.46
C LEU A 41 -5.56 -7.16 42.79
N GLU A 42 -6.04 -6.92 44.01
CA GLU A 42 -7.40 -7.27 44.45
C GLU A 42 -8.44 -6.38 43.77
N ALA A 43 -8.20 -5.07 43.72
CA ALA A 43 -9.05 -4.12 43.01
C ALA A 43 -9.17 -4.46 41.52
N ALA A 44 -8.04 -4.76 40.84
CA ALA A 44 -8.03 -5.19 39.45
C ALA A 44 -8.87 -6.48 39.27
N ARG A 45 -8.64 -7.50 40.09
CA ARG A 45 -9.36 -8.79 39.99
C ARG A 45 -10.86 -8.60 40.23
N ARG A 46 -11.26 -7.84 41.27
CA ARG A 46 -12.65 -7.61 41.64
C ARG A 46 -13.47 -6.95 40.53
N PHE A 47 -12.88 -5.97 39.82
CA PHE A 47 -13.57 -5.20 38.81
C PHE A 47 -13.20 -5.61 37.36
N GLY A 48 -12.59 -6.79 37.18
CA GLY A 48 -12.32 -7.38 35.86
C GLY A 48 -11.25 -6.66 35.02
N TYR A 49 -10.25 -6.07 35.69
CA TYR A 49 -9.07 -5.49 35.02
C TYR A 49 -7.87 -6.43 35.10
N THR A 50 -7.01 -6.34 34.10
CA THR A 50 -5.65 -6.90 34.25
C THR A 50 -4.83 -5.99 35.18
N PRO A 51 -3.86 -6.53 35.94
CA PRO A 51 -3.03 -5.71 36.84
C PRO A 51 -2.30 -4.56 36.13
N GLY A 52 -1.93 -4.76 34.85
CA GLY A 52 -1.32 -3.72 34.01
C GLY A 52 -2.30 -2.62 33.63
N ALA A 53 -3.49 -2.98 33.15
CA ALA A 53 -4.53 -2.02 32.78
C ALA A 53 -5.00 -1.18 33.98
N PHE A 54 -5.12 -1.81 35.16
CA PHE A 54 -5.52 -1.10 36.37
C PHE A 54 -4.46 -0.09 36.83
N ARG A 55 -3.16 -0.44 36.76
CA ARG A 55 -2.08 0.52 37.06
C ARG A 55 -2.09 1.73 36.13
N VAL A 56 -2.36 1.53 34.84
CA VAL A 56 -2.52 2.62 33.88
C VAL A 56 -3.70 3.51 34.27
N LEU A 57 -4.83 2.91 34.65
CA LEU A 57 -6.02 3.65 35.10
C LEU A 57 -5.74 4.50 36.35
N CYS A 58 -5.07 3.95 37.35
CA CYS A 58 -4.66 4.67 38.56
C CYS A 58 -3.68 5.83 38.22
N HIS A 59 -2.76 5.61 37.29
CA HIS A 59 -1.82 6.64 36.87
C HIS A 59 -2.53 7.78 36.13
N ALA A 60 -3.46 7.45 35.23
CA ALA A 60 -4.27 8.44 34.50
C ALA A 60 -5.14 9.25 35.47
N PHE A 61 -5.75 8.61 36.48
CA PHE A 61 -6.54 9.29 37.50
C PHE A 61 -5.71 10.29 38.32
N ARG A 62 -4.50 9.90 38.78
CA ARG A 62 -3.58 10.79 39.51
C ARG A 62 -3.11 12.01 38.72
N ARG A 63 -3.17 11.96 37.40
CA ARG A 63 -2.76 13.04 36.49
C ARG A 63 -3.93 13.85 35.96
N ASP A 64 -5.13 13.65 36.51
CA ASP A 64 -6.37 14.29 36.04
C ASP A 64 -6.63 14.12 34.53
N GLN A 65 -6.23 12.96 34.01
CA GLN A 65 -6.37 12.62 32.57
C GLN A 65 -7.64 11.81 32.29
N LEU A 66 -8.46 11.54 33.31
CA LEU A 66 -9.76 10.86 33.16
C LEU A 66 -10.87 11.90 32.97
N PRO A 67 -11.84 11.64 32.10
CA PRO A 67 -13.01 12.48 32.00
C PRO A 67 -13.85 12.39 33.29
N GLU A 68 -14.54 13.48 33.64
CA GLU A 68 -15.39 13.57 34.81
C GLU A 68 -16.36 12.36 34.94
N PHE A 69 -16.37 11.73 36.13
CA PHE A 69 -17.24 10.59 36.37
C PHE A 69 -18.70 11.01 36.56
N PHE A 70 -18.93 12.20 37.11
CA PHE A 70 -20.22 12.77 37.45
C PHE A 70 -20.42 14.09 36.71
N ALA A 71 -20.43 14.04 35.37
CA ALA A 71 -20.80 15.21 34.58
C ALA A 71 -22.28 15.52 34.83
N GLU A 72 -22.58 16.76 35.24
CA GLU A 72 -23.95 17.24 35.26
C GLU A 72 -24.55 17.12 33.87
N GLY A 73 -25.63 16.36 33.75
CA GLY A 73 -26.36 16.22 32.50
C GLY A 73 -26.82 17.61 32.05
N ARG A 74 -26.27 18.18 30.98
CA ARG A 74 -26.82 19.38 30.38
C ARG A 74 -28.28 19.09 30.05
N PRO A 75 -29.26 19.78 30.62
CA PRO A 75 -30.65 19.57 30.27
C PRO A 75 -30.81 19.97 28.80
N GLY A 76 -30.82 18.98 27.91
CA GLY A 76 -31.22 19.17 26.54
C GLY A 76 -32.70 19.54 26.47
N PRO A 77 -33.17 20.14 25.36
CA PRO A 77 -34.59 20.48 25.22
C PRO A 77 -35.43 19.19 25.42
N GLN A 78 -36.29 19.19 26.42
CA GLN A 78 -37.19 18.07 26.76
C GLN A 78 -38.26 17.84 25.69
N THR A 79 -38.42 18.78 24.73
CA THR A 79 -39.32 18.70 23.61
C THR A 79 -38.54 18.94 22.31
N GLN A 80 -38.93 18.24 21.26
CA GLN A 80 -38.36 18.43 19.92
C GLN A 80 -39.36 19.18 19.00
N PRO A 81 -39.61 20.47 19.22
CA PRO A 81 -40.74 21.19 18.62
C PRO A 81 -40.75 21.16 17.11
N LYS A 82 -39.56 21.16 16.45
CA LYS A 82 -39.46 21.03 15.00
C LYS A 82 -39.84 19.65 14.48
N LYS A 83 -39.43 18.58 15.15
CA LYS A 83 -39.81 17.20 14.78
C LYS A 83 -41.27 16.94 15.05
N SER A 84 -41.80 17.42 16.21
CA SER A 84 -43.20 17.26 16.55
C SER A 84 -44.13 17.98 15.56
N ARG A 85 -43.80 19.18 15.13
CA ARG A 85 -44.55 19.95 14.12
C ARG A 85 -44.54 19.32 12.74
N ALA A 86 -43.40 18.69 12.36
CA ALA A 86 -43.24 18.04 11.05
C ALA A 86 -43.75 16.59 11.01
N ARG A 87 -44.05 15.98 12.15
CA ARG A 87 -44.30 14.54 12.29
C ARG A 87 -45.41 14.04 11.35
N GLU A 88 -46.55 14.69 11.34
CA GLU A 88 -47.67 14.31 10.49
C GLU A 88 -47.35 14.44 8.99
N HIS A 89 -46.63 15.49 8.61
CA HIS A 89 -46.16 15.69 7.24
C HIS A 89 -45.18 14.61 6.79
N ILE A 90 -44.24 14.23 7.67
CA ILE A 90 -43.30 13.15 7.41
C ILE A 90 -44.03 11.83 7.18
N ILE A 91 -45.03 11.51 8.02
CA ILE A 91 -45.85 10.31 7.90
C ILE A 91 -46.66 10.32 6.60
N ALA A 92 -47.30 11.44 6.28
CA ALA A 92 -48.12 11.58 5.06
C ALA A 92 -47.25 11.41 3.79
N LEU A 93 -46.08 12.01 3.72
CA LEU A 93 -45.15 11.85 2.61
C LEU A 93 -44.59 10.42 2.53
N ARG A 94 -44.32 9.77 3.68
CA ARG A 94 -43.86 8.39 3.71
C ARG A 94 -44.89 7.41 3.21
N LYS A 95 -46.14 7.60 3.53
CA LYS A 95 -47.29 6.83 2.99
C LYS A 95 -47.42 6.96 1.48
N ARG A 96 -46.87 8.02 0.89
CA ARG A 96 -46.76 8.21 -0.56
C ARG A 96 -45.47 7.66 -1.17
N ASN A 97 -44.73 6.82 -0.41
CA ASN A 97 -43.45 6.22 -0.79
C ASN A 97 -42.31 7.19 -1.05
N TYR A 98 -42.35 8.39 -0.42
CA TYR A 98 -41.21 9.31 -0.48
C TYR A 98 -40.03 8.77 0.36
N SER A 99 -38.84 8.87 -0.19
CA SER A 99 -37.59 8.54 0.53
C SER A 99 -37.28 9.59 1.61
N VAL A 100 -36.39 9.25 2.54
CA VAL A 100 -35.97 10.20 3.60
C VAL A 100 -35.38 11.49 3.02
N TYR A 101 -34.75 11.43 1.85
CA TYR A 101 -34.17 12.58 1.16
C TYR A 101 -35.27 13.47 0.53
N GLU A 102 -36.24 12.86 -0.15
CA GLU A 102 -37.38 13.57 -0.76
C GLU A 102 -38.27 14.21 0.31
N ILE A 103 -38.45 13.54 1.45
CA ILE A 103 -39.20 14.08 2.59
C ILE A 103 -38.47 15.30 3.16
N ALA A 104 -37.15 15.20 3.39
CA ALA A 104 -36.36 16.31 3.91
C ALA A 104 -36.37 17.51 2.97
N GLN A 105 -36.34 17.28 1.65
CA GLN A 105 -36.44 18.31 0.63
C GLN A 105 -37.83 18.97 0.62
N ALA A 106 -38.89 18.20 0.59
CA ALA A 106 -40.26 18.70 0.62
C ALA A 106 -40.60 19.53 1.86
N LEU A 107 -40.05 19.12 3.03
CA LEU A 107 -40.17 19.89 4.26
C LEU A 107 -39.40 21.20 4.21
N ASN A 108 -38.21 21.19 3.62
CA ASN A 108 -37.41 22.40 3.48
C ASN A 108 -38.05 23.42 2.54
N GLU A 109 -38.67 22.96 1.47
CA GLU A 109 -39.47 23.81 0.55
C GLU A 109 -40.70 24.46 1.24
N GLN A 110 -41.22 23.81 2.29
CA GLN A 110 -42.29 24.33 3.17
C GLN A 110 -41.75 25.18 4.36
N GLY A 111 -40.45 25.49 4.39
CA GLY A 111 -39.85 26.28 5.44
C GLY A 111 -39.57 25.51 6.76
N ILE A 112 -39.71 24.18 6.76
CA ILE A 112 -39.45 23.32 7.90
C ILE A 112 -38.07 22.66 7.71
N ALA A 113 -37.01 23.33 8.14
CA ALA A 113 -35.65 22.81 8.01
C ALA A 113 -35.41 21.63 8.98
N LEU A 114 -35.43 20.41 8.44
CA LEU A 114 -35.07 19.16 9.11
C LEU A 114 -34.00 18.41 8.33
N SER A 115 -32.99 17.88 9.06
CA SER A 115 -31.98 17.04 8.44
C SER A 115 -32.56 15.67 8.06
N VAL A 116 -31.95 15.03 7.06
CA VAL A 116 -32.28 13.65 6.65
C VAL A 116 -32.25 12.66 7.82
N THR A 117 -31.31 12.84 8.74
CA THR A 117 -31.19 12.04 9.96
C THR A 117 -32.40 12.24 10.88
N ALA A 118 -32.84 13.49 11.07
CA ALA A 118 -34.02 13.79 11.89
C ALA A 118 -35.31 13.20 11.30
N VAL A 119 -35.48 13.26 9.98
CA VAL A 119 -36.59 12.60 9.27
C VAL A 119 -36.56 11.09 9.47
N ARG A 120 -35.38 10.48 9.32
CA ARG A 120 -35.20 9.03 9.56
C ARG A 120 -35.55 8.62 10.99
N GLU A 121 -35.13 9.39 11.97
CA GLU A 121 -35.44 9.12 13.38
C GLU A 121 -36.95 9.14 13.66
N VAL A 122 -37.67 10.11 13.09
CA VAL A 122 -39.14 10.17 13.19
C VAL A 122 -39.78 8.94 12.56
N LEU A 123 -39.35 8.55 11.35
CA LEU A 123 -39.89 7.37 10.67
C LEU A 123 -39.64 6.07 11.43
N VAL A 124 -38.46 5.92 12.03
CA VAL A 124 -38.13 4.75 12.88
C VAL A 124 -39.00 4.75 14.13
N GLN A 125 -39.20 5.90 14.79
CA GLN A 125 -40.10 6.03 15.96
C GLN A 125 -41.55 5.68 15.61
N GLU A 126 -41.98 5.94 14.40
CA GLU A 126 -43.32 5.61 13.89
C GLU A 126 -43.42 4.18 13.32
N GLY A 127 -42.33 3.38 13.41
CA GLY A 127 -42.32 1.99 12.97
C GLY A 127 -42.25 1.76 11.45
N PHE A 128 -41.88 2.79 10.67
CA PHE A 128 -41.70 2.62 9.23
C PHE A 128 -40.40 1.90 8.90
N ALA A 129 -40.49 0.79 8.19
CA ALA A 129 -39.33 0.11 7.63
C ALA A 129 -38.66 0.97 6.51
N PRO A 130 -37.34 0.77 6.25
CA PRO A 130 -36.69 1.33 5.07
C PRO A 130 -37.44 0.93 3.79
N LEU A 131 -37.58 1.86 2.85
CA LEU A 131 -38.14 1.52 1.51
C LEU A 131 -37.15 0.60 0.79
N PRO A 132 -37.66 -0.36 0.00
CA PRO A 132 -36.83 -1.12 -0.90
C PRO A 132 -36.12 -0.18 -1.88
N ARG A 133 -34.99 -0.60 -2.39
CA ARG A 133 -34.24 0.18 -3.39
C ARG A 133 -35.06 0.31 -4.65
N ARG A 134 -35.42 1.54 -5.04
CA ARG A 134 -36.10 1.82 -6.30
C ARG A 134 -35.26 1.36 -7.49
N LEU A 135 -35.87 0.85 -8.51
CA LEU A 135 -35.24 0.63 -9.81
C LEU A 135 -34.79 1.96 -10.41
N ASP A 136 -33.80 1.93 -11.30
CA ASP A 136 -33.21 3.19 -11.83
C ASP A 136 -34.20 4.01 -12.65
N ASP A 137 -35.14 3.37 -13.31
CA ASP A 137 -36.29 3.94 -14.06
C ASP A 137 -37.40 4.51 -13.16
N GLU A 138 -37.50 4.05 -11.90
CA GLU A 138 -38.46 4.58 -10.91
C GLU A 138 -37.90 5.80 -10.15
N ARG A 139 -36.65 6.13 -10.38
CA ARG A 139 -36.03 7.30 -9.72
C ARG A 139 -36.41 8.55 -10.48
N PRO A 140 -36.98 9.60 -9.81
CA PRO A 140 -37.14 10.89 -10.44
C PRO A 140 -35.76 11.32 -10.97
N ALA A 141 -35.73 11.79 -12.22
CA ALA A 141 -34.53 12.36 -12.81
C ALA A 141 -33.97 13.37 -11.78
N ARG A 142 -32.77 13.11 -11.28
CA ARG A 142 -32.13 14.07 -10.44
C ARG A 142 -31.93 15.33 -11.28
N LEU A 143 -32.71 16.33 -11.01
CA LEU A 143 -32.36 17.71 -11.33
C LEU A 143 -31.17 18.05 -10.40
N GLY A 144 -30.01 17.47 -10.73
CA GLY A 144 -28.76 18.05 -10.25
C GLY A 144 -28.67 19.46 -10.78
N PRO A 145 -27.90 20.36 -10.15
CA PRO A 145 -27.58 21.61 -10.79
C PRO A 145 -27.17 21.28 -12.21
N THR A 146 -27.72 22.00 -13.19
CA THR A 146 -27.31 21.95 -14.60
C THR A 146 -25.90 22.53 -14.69
N THR A 147 -24.94 21.80 -14.12
CA THR A 147 -23.55 21.95 -14.48
C THR A 147 -23.46 21.33 -15.86
N GLU A 148 -23.03 22.11 -16.82
CA GLU A 148 -22.58 21.56 -18.09
C GLU A 148 -21.74 20.32 -17.81
N PRO A 149 -21.96 19.22 -18.54
CA PRO A 149 -21.19 18.00 -18.32
C PRO A 149 -19.71 18.37 -18.46
N VAL A 150 -18.94 18.24 -17.35
CA VAL A 150 -17.52 18.63 -17.29
C VAL A 150 -16.70 17.90 -18.37
N ALA A 151 -17.14 16.71 -18.79
CA ALA A 151 -16.63 15.97 -19.95
C ALA A 151 -17.60 14.84 -20.32
N ASP A 152 -17.75 14.57 -21.61
CA ASP A 152 -18.34 13.29 -22.05
C ASP A 152 -17.33 12.18 -21.83
N VAL A 153 -17.62 11.28 -20.90
CA VAL A 153 -16.75 10.15 -20.58
C VAL A 153 -16.89 8.97 -21.56
N ARG A 154 -17.82 9.07 -22.51
CA ARG A 154 -18.14 7.98 -23.46
C ARG A 154 -17.20 7.94 -24.65
N SER A 155 -16.71 9.10 -25.08
CA SER A 155 -15.77 9.20 -26.20
C SER A 155 -14.65 10.15 -25.84
N PHE A 156 -13.41 9.74 -26.08
CA PHE A 156 -12.25 10.62 -25.91
C PHE A 156 -12.18 11.57 -27.09
N VAL A 157 -12.16 12.88 -26.81
CA VAL A 157 -12.14 13.92 -27.86
C VAL A 157 -11.01 14.91 -27.56
N LEU A 158 -10.16 15.09 -28.56
CA LEU A 158 -9.06 16.08 -28.55
C LEU A 158 -9.48 17.37 -29.25
N THR A 159 -10.50 18.06 -28.72
CA THR A 159 -10.86 19.39 -29.22
C THR A 159 -9.79 20.42 -28.89
N PRO A 160 -9.50 21.37 -29.80
CA PRO A 160 -8.57 22.45 -29.54
C PRO A 160 -8.97 23.24 -28.31
N ARG A 161 -8.05 23.35 -27.35
CA ARG A 161 -8.23 24.11 -26.11
C ARG A 161 -6.91 24.28 -25.38
N GLU A 162 -6.92 25.15 -24.41
CA GLU A 162 -5.78 25.39 -23.53
C GLU A 162 -6.20 25.28 -22.06
N PHE A 163 -5.39 24.65 -21.23
CA PHE A 163 -5.63 24.49 -19.80
C PHE A 163 -4.34 24.28 -19.04
N SER A 164 -4.38 24.51 -17.73
CA SER A 164 -3.28 24.22 -16.81
C SER A 164 -3.51 22.89 -16.11
N THR A 165 -2.45 22.12 -15.90
CA THR A 165 -2.49 20.86 -15.13
C THR A 165 -1.49 20.89 -13.99
N ARG A 166 -1.90 20.33 -12.84
CA ARG A 166 -1.02 20.14 -11.71
C ARG A 166 -0.03 18.97 -11.92
N VAL A 167 -0.39 18.03 -12.76
CA VAL A 167 0.34 16.77 -12.96
C VAL A 167 1.20 16.79 -14.24
N GLY A 168 1.71 17.97 -14.62
CA GLY A 168 2.47 18.17 -15.85
C GLY A 168 3.64 17.19 -16.02
N GLY A 169 4.36 16.89 -14.94
CA GLY A 169 5.49 15.96 -15.01
C GLY A 169 5.15 14.52 -15.38
N LEU A 170 3.87 14.08 -15.31
CA LEU A 170 3.47 12.77 -15.83
C LEU A 170 3.72 12.64 -17.33
N PHE A 171 3.60 13.74 -18.08
CA PHE A 171 3.81 13.72 -19.53
C PHE A 171 5.23 13.32 -19.95
N LEU A 172 6.21 13.43 -19.04
CA LEU A 172 7.56 12.93 -19.26
C LEU A 172 7.64 11.41 -19.40
N PHE A 173 6.67 10.67 -18.85
CA PHE A 173 6.60 9.21 -18.98
C PHE A 173 5.93 8.74 -20.28
N ILE A 174 5.27 9.62 -21.04
CA ILE A 174 4.52 9.23 -22.24
C ILE A 174 5.46 8.59 -23.28
N ALA A 175 6.65 9.13 -23.49
CA ALA A 175 7.62 8.57 -24.41
C ALA A 175 7.97 7.11 -24.09
N ASP A 176 8.12 6.78 -22.79
CA ASP A 176 8.38 5.43 -22.33
C ASP A 176 7.13 4.54 -22.46
N LEU A 177 5.94 5.04 -22.11
CA LEU A 177 4.69 4.29 -22.23
C LEU A 177 4.34 3.95 -23.69
N VAL A 178 4.66 4.84 -24.63
CA VAL A 178 4.50 4.61 -26.06
C VAL A 178 5.51 3.56 -26.54
N ARG A 179 6.80 3.73 -26.22
CA ARG A 179 7.88 2.84 -26.61
C ARG A 179 7.72 1.42 -26.05
N LEU A 180 7.24 1.31 -24.81
CA LEU A 180 6.97 0.04 -24.15
C LEU A 180 5.60 -0.55 -24.53
N ASP A 181 4.80 0.19 -25.28
CA ASP A 181 3.46 -0.20 -25.75
C ASP A 181 2.54 -0.62 -24.60
N SER A 182 2.05 0.38 -23.88
CA SER A 182 1.18 0.17 -22.71
C SER A 182 -0.17 -0.49 -23.07
N ASP A 183 -0.63 -0.39 -24.31
CA ASP A 183 -1.85 -1.04 -24.77
C ASP A 183 -1.61 -2.54 -25.01
N ALA A 184 -0.48 -2.91 -25.65
CA ALA A 184 -0.06 -4.32 -25.81
C ALA A 184 0.19 -4.99 -24.44
N LEU A 185 0.71 -4.27 -23.44
CA LEU A 185 0.83 -4.80 -22.07
C LEU A 185 -0.54 -5.18 -21.48
N ALA A 186 -1.52 -4.30 -21.63
CA ALA A 186 -2.88 -4.55 -21.14
C ALA A 186 -3.56 -5.72 -21.86
N GLU A 187 -3.35 -5.82 -23.18
CA GLU A 187 -3.87 -6.89 -24.01
C GLU A 187 -3.24 -8.25 -23.68
N SER A 188 -1.90 -8.31 -23.61
CA SER A 188 -1.14 -9.53 -23.26
C SER A 188 -1.54 -10.07 -21.88
N ALA A 189 -1.83 -9.18 -20.95
CA ALA A 189 -2.32 -9.52 -19.61
C ALA A 189 -3.83 -9.83 -19.56
N LYS A 190 -4.54 -9.73 -20.69
CA LYS A 190 -6.00 -9.91 -20.76
C LYS A 190 -6.73 -9.06 -19.73
N LEU A 191 -6.28 -7.82 -19.53
CA LEU A 191 -6.88 -6.93 -18.55
C LEU A 191 -8.33 -6.57 -18.98
N PRO A 192 -9.26 -6.41 -18.03
CA PRO A 192 -10.63 -6.04 -18.36
C PRO A 192 -10.68 -4.61 -18.90
N GLY A 193 -11.58 -4.38 -19.84
CA GLY A 193 -11.90 -3.08 -20.41
C GLY A 193 -13.41 -2.94 -20.62
N SER A 194 -13.84 -1.77 -21.04
CA SER A 194 -15.21 -1.47 -21.47
C SER A 194 -15.18 -0.52 -22.67
N GLY A 195 -16.33 -0.33 -23.34
CA GLY A 195 -16.43 0.64 -24.43
C GLY A 195 -16.13 2.09 -24.01
N MET A 196 -16.36 2.44 -22.73
CA MET A 196 -16.02 3.77 -22.19
C MET A 196 -14.55 3.89 -21.71
N ILE A 197 -14.01 2.81 -21.17
CA ILE A 197 -12.65 2.78 -20.63
C ILE A 197 -11.99 1.49 -21.13
N PRO A 198 -11.30 1.53 -22.27
CA PRO A 198 -10.54 0.40 -22.78
C PRO A 198 -9.46 -0.09 -21.81
N ALA A 199 -9.00 -1.32 -21.94
CA ALA A 199 -8.07 -1.96 -21.02
C ALA A 199 -6.75 -1.17 -20.84
N GLY A 200 -6.15 -0.68 -21.93
CA GLY A 200 -4.94 0.13 -21.90
C GLY A 200 -5.15 1.46 -21.15
N HIS A 201 -6.31 2.10 -21.32
CA HIS A 201 -6.65 3.34 -20.63
C HIS A 201 -6.85 3.10 -19.12
N ALA A 202 -7.48 1.98 -18.75
CA ALA A 202 -7.66 1.59 -17.35
C ALA A 202 -6.30 1.24 -16.67
N LEU A 203 -5.39 0.61 -17.41
CA LEU A 203 -4.02 0.36 -16.93
C LEU A 203 -3.27 1.69 -16.73
N ARG A 204 -3.28 2.59 -17.73
CA ARG A 204 -2.64 3.92 -17.62
C ARG A 204 -3.23 4.73 -16.47
N ALA A 205 -4.55 4.72 -16.28
CA ALA A 205 -5.21 5.40 -15.18
C ALA A 205 -4.77 4.85 -13.80
N SER A 206 -4.66 3.53 -13.66
CA SER A 206 -4.18 2.90 -12.43
C SER A 206 -2.69 3.18 -12.18
N LEU A 207 -1.89 3.16 -13.25
CA LEU A 207 -0.45 3.42 -13.20
C LEU A 207 -0.14 4.89 -12.91
N ALA A 208 -0.90 5.83 -13.50
CA ALA A 208 -0.77 7.26 -13.24
C ALA A 208 -0.85 7.61 -11.75
N LEU A 209 -1.73 6.93 -11.01
CA LEU A 209 -1.83 7.13 -9.56
C LEU A 209 -0.56 6.68 -8.82
N LYS A 210 0.07 5.60 -9.24
CA LYS A 210 1.36 5.15 -8.68
C LYS A 210 2.50 6.08 -9.09
N LEU A 211 2.54 6.51 -10.34
CA LEU A 211 3.55 7.47 -10.82
C LEU A 211 3.44 8.83 -10.14
N TRP A 212 2.22 9.26 -9.78
CA TRP A 212 1.97 10.51 -9.05
C TRP A 212 1.97 10.34 -7.53
N ALA A 213 2.45 9.23 -6.99
CA ALA A 213 2.55 8.96 -5.56
C ALA A 213 1.21 9.12 -4.80
N ILE A 214 0.09 8.74 -5.40
CA ILE A 214 -1.21 8.79 -4.74
C ILE A 214 -1.30 7.65 -3.72
N GLU A 215 -1.44 8.02 -2.45
CA GLU A 215 -1.46 7.06 -1.33
C GLU A 215 -2.61 6.05 -1.46
N ARG A 216 -3.82 6.54 -1.77
CA ARG A 216 -5.02 5.69 -1.84
C ARG A 216 -5.84 6.01 -3.10
N LYS A 217 -6.45 4.98 -3.70
CA LYS A 217 -7.35 5.17 -4.84
C LYS A 217 -8.48 6.18 -4.58
N SER A 218 -8.93 6.32 -3.34
CA SER A 218 -9.94 7.31 -2.96
C SER A 218 -9.45 8.76 -3.09
N HIS A 219 -8.13 8.99 -3.01
CA HIS A 219 -7.54 10.33 -3.14
C HIS A 219 -7.55 10.84 -4.59
N VAL A 220 -7.85 9.98 -5.57
CA VAL A 220 -8.09 10.41 -6.97
C VAL A 220 -9.16 11.49 -7.07
N MET A 221 -10.10 11.52 -6.12
CA MET A 221 -11.17 12.53 -6.11
C MET A 221 -10.66 13.97 -5.99
N ALA A 222 -9.45 14.17 -5.48
CA ALA A 222 -8.80 15.48 -5.46
C ALA A 222 -8.21 15.89 -6.82
N LEU A 223 -8.06 14.93 -7.74
CA LEU A 223 -7.46 15.12 -9.07
C LEU A 223 -8.45 14.79 -10.21
N VAL A 224 -9.66 14.39 -9.90
CA VAL A 224 -10.64 13.92 -10.92
C VAL A 224 -11.00 15.02 -11.94
N ALA A 225 -10.89 16.28 -11.54
CA ALA A 225 -11.14 17.44 -12.38
C ALA A 225 -9.88 17.95 -13.12
N ASP A 226 -8.70 17.35 -12.90
CA ASP A 226 -7.48 17.72 -13.62
C ASP A 226 -7.54 17.13 -15.04
N GLU A 227 -7.72 17.98 -16.06
CA GLU A 227 -7.81 17.58 -17.45
C GLU A 227 -6.53 16.91 -17.96
N GLY A 228 -5.35 17.34 -17.47
CA GLY A 228 -4.07 16.77 -17.85
C GLY A 228 -3.93 15.32 -17.38
N LEU A 229 -4.47 14.97 -16.22
CA LEU A 229 -4.47 13.59 -15.75
C LEU A 229 -5.36 12.70 -16.63
N GLY A 230 -6.55 13.19 -17.02
CA GLY A 230 -7.41 12.51 -17.99
C GLY A 230 -6.71 12.32 -19.33
N LEU A 231 -6.15 13.40 -19.90
CA LEU A 231 -5.42 13.40 -21.16
C LEU A 231 -4.24 12.41 -21.15
N PHE A 232 -3.45 12.39 -20.09
CA PHE A 232 -2.36 11.41 -19.93
C PHE A 232 -2.84 9.97 -20.10
N CYS A 233 -4.01 9.64 -19.55
CA CYS A 233 -4.59 8.30 -19.64
C CYS A 233 -5.28 8.01 -20.98
N GLY A 234 -5.52 9.02 -21.83
CA GLY A 234 -6.37 8.94 -23.03
C GLY A 234 -7.85 8.97 -22.71
N LEU A 235 -8.23 9.74 -21.69
CA LEU A 235 -9.61 9.88 -21.20
C LEU A 235 -9.97 11.37 -21.07
N ASN A 236 -11.24 11.70 -21.27
CA ASN A 236 -11.71 13.07 -21.05
C ASN A 236 -11.73 13.45 -19.58
N ALA A 237 -11.86 12.48 -18.69
CA ALA A 237 -11.81 12.67 -17.25
C ALA A 237 -11.23 11.43 -16.56
N MET A 238 -10.56 11.63 -15.44
CA MET A 238 -10.03 10.54 -14.63
C MET A 238 -11.15 9.68 -14.04
N PRO A 239 -11.05 8.34 -14.11
CA PRO A 239 -12.05 7.46 -13.49
C PRO A 239 -12.17 7.69 -11.99
N LYS A 240 -13.39 7.71 -11.48
CA LYS A 240 -13.68 7.90 -10.06
C LYS A 240 -13.25 6.69 -9.22
N LYS A 241 -13.14 6.89 -7.91
CA LYS A 241 -12.73 5.86 -6.94
C LYS A 241 -13.53 4.55 -7.03
N SER A 242 -14.84 4.63 -7.36
CA SER A 242 -15.70 3.45 -7.51
C SER A 242 -15.23 2.55 -8.65
N PHE A 243 -14.98 3.14 -9.83
CA PHE A 243 -14.44 2.40 -10.98
C PHE A 243 -13.07 1.77 -10.64
N LEU A 244 -12.13 2.55 -10.13
CA LEU A 244 -10.77 2.08 -9.80
C LEU A 244 -10.78 0.94 -8.78
N SER A 245 -11.70 1.01 -7.81
CA SER A 245 -11.88 -0.03 -6.81
C SER A 245 -12.50 -1.30 -7.42
N GLU A 246 -13.53 -1.17 -8.23
CA GLU A 246 -14.17 -2.29 -8.92
C GLU A 246 -13.25 -2.89 -9.99
N TYR A 247 -12.56 -2.06 -10.76
CA TYR A 247 -11.61 -2.49 -11.78
C TYR A 247 -10.56 -3.45 -11.19
N SER A 248 -9.91 -3.05 -10.09
CA SER A 248 -8.89 -3.91 -9.48
C SER A 248 -9.46 -5.22 -8.92
N SER A 249 -10.76 -5.29 -8.60
CA SER A 249 -11.38 -6.55 -8.17
C SER A 249 -11.71 -7.52 -9.31
N ARG A 250 -11.64 -7.06 -10.55
CA ARG A 250 -11.80 -7.92 -11.74
C ARG A 250 -10.48 -8.47 -12.28
N ILE A 251 -9.35 -8.10 -11.66
CA ILE A 251 -8.03 -8.57 -12.04
C ILE A 251 -7.65 -9.72 -11.12
N THR A 252 -7.57 -10.90 -11.69
CA THR A 252 -7.26 -12.16 -11.01
C THR A 252 -5.74 -12.39 -10.95
N PRO A 253 -5.20 -13.24 -10.05
CA PRO A 253 -3.77 -13.51 -9.95
C PRO A 253 -3.11 -13.98 -11.25
N ASP A 254 -3.81 -14.77 -12.06
CA ASP A 254 -3.33 -15.19 -13.39
C ASP A 254 -3.11 -14.00 -14.33
N LYS A 255 -4.01 -13.01 -14.33
CA LYS A 255 -3.83 -11.78 -15.11
C LYS A 255 -2.68 -10.93 -14.60
N VAL A 256 -2.47 -10.88 -13.29
CA VAL A 256 -1.29 -10.24 -12.69
C VAL A 256 -0.01 -10.93 -13.14
N SER A 257 0.02 -12.26 -13.13
CA SER A 257 1.17 -13.04 -13.61
C SER A 257 1.47 -12.77 -15.09
N LEU A 258 0.44 -12.69 -15.95
CA LEU A 258 0.59 -12.34 -17.37
C LEU A 258 1.09 -10.89 -17.54
N LEU A 259 0.60 -9.94 -16.74
CA LEU A 259 1.07 -8.55 -16.78
C LEU A 259 2.56 -8.45 -16.40
N LEU A 260 2.96 -9.14 -15.35
CA LEU A 260 4.36 -9.19 -14.92
C LEU A 260 5.25 -9.87 -15.95
N ALA A 261 4.77 -10.92 -16.61
CA ALA A 261 5.51 -11.59 -17.70
C ALA A 261 5.73 -10.64 -18.90
N ALA A 262 4.66 -10.00 -19.37
CA ALA A 262 4.75 -9.04 -20.46
C ALA A 262 5.64 -7.82 -20.11
N TRP A 263 5.57 -7.35 -18.86
CA TRP A 263 6.44 -6.28 -18.37
C TRP A 263 7.90 -6.72 -18.29
N HIS A 264 8.16 -7.94 -17.84
CA HIS A 264 9.48 -8.51 -17.75
C HIS A 264 10.18 -8.51 -19.14
N ASP A 265 9.48 -8.94 -20.20
CA ASP A 265 9.99 -8.92 -21.56
C ASP A 265 10.39 -7.49 -21.99
N LYS A 266 9.58 -6.48 -21.61
CA LYS A 266 9.93 -5.08 -21.87
C LYS A 266 11.19 -4.65 -21.13
N LEU A 267 11.34 -5.03 -19.86
CA LEU A 267 12.53 -4.72 -19.06
C LEU A 267 13.80 -5.39 -19.64
N VAL A 268 13.68 -6.61 -20.14
CA VAL A 268 14.79 -7.31 -20.83
C VAL A 268 15.16 -6.55 -22.11
N GLY A 269 14.19 -6.15 -22.92
CA GLY A 269 14.39 -5.33 -24.12
C GLY A 269 15.07 -3.99 -23.84
N GLU A 270 14.83 -3.40 -22.67
CA GLU A 270 15.46 -2.16 -22.21
C GLU A 270 16.81 -2.38 -21.51
N THR A 271 17.34 -3.59 -21.49
CA THR A 271 18.57 -3.95 -20.78
C THR A 271 18.54 -3.59 -19.27
N LEU A 272 17.34 -3.65 -18.70
CA LEU A 272 17.12 -3.37 -17.27
C LEU A 272 17.18 -4.63 -16.39
N LEU A 273 17.29 -5.81 -16.99
CA LEU A 273 17.38 -7.09 -16.27
C LEU A 273 18.61 -7.87 -16.72
N PRO A 274 19.84 -7.48 -16.31
CA PRO A 274 21.04 -8.28 -16.57
C PRO A 274 20.98 -9.66 -15.91
N GLY A 275 20.27 -9.82 -14.80
CA GLY A 275 19.97 -11.11 -14.20
C GLY A 275 21.13 -11.83 -13.52
N HIS A 276 22.28 -11.17 -13.33
CA HIS A 276 23.45 -11.81 -12.71
C HIS A 276 23.22 -12.17 -11.25
N SER A 277 22.44 -11.39 -10.54
CA SER A 277 22.09 -11.65 -9.15
C SER A 277 20.73 -11.04 -8.81
N LEU A 278 19.88 -11.82 -8.16
CA LEU A 278 18.52 -11.40 -7.79
C LEU A 278 18.37 -11.36 -6.28
N ASN A 279 17.94 -10.23 -5.77
CA ASN A 279 17.59 -10.05 -4.37
C ASN A 279 16.13 -10.41 -4.15
N LEU A 280 15.87 -11.26 -3.16
CA LEU A 280 14.51 -11.70 -2.83
C LEU A 280 14.16 -11.29 -1.41
N ASP A 281 12.95 -10.78 -1.21
CA ASP A 281 12.47 -10.44 0.13
C ASP A 281 10.96 -10.57 0.26
N PHE A 282 10.50 -10.78 1.50
CA PHE A 282 9.11 -10.69 1.87
C PHE A 282 8.79 -9.31 2.45
N HIS A 283 7.68 -8.76 2.04
CA HIS A 283 7.13 -7.54 2.62
C HIS A 283 5.73 -7.81 3.16
N SER A 284 5.45 -7.34 4.39
CA SER A 284 4.14 -7.49 5.01
C SER A 284 3.34 -6.21 4.84
N VAL A 285 2.24 -6.29 4.10
CA VAL A 285 1.33 -5.17 3.84
C VAL A 285 0.21 -5.18 4.87
N PRO A 286 0.06 -4.16 5.72
CA PRO A 286 -1.02 -4.09 6.71
C PRO A 286 -2.38 -4.19 6.04
N PHE A 287 -3.24 -5.05 6.56
CA PHE A 287 -4.57 -5.30 6.01
C PHE A 287 -5.60 -5.41 7.13
N PHE A 288 -6.70 -4.66 7.01
CA PHE A 288 -7.71 -4.56 8.06
C PHE A 288 -9.05 -5.18 7.67
N GLY A 289 -9.11 -5.85 6.51
CA GLY A 289 -10.29 -6.58 6.05
C GLY A 289 -10.22 -8.07 6.40
N GLU A 290 -11.29 -8.79 6.09
CA GLU A 290 -11.38 -10.24 6.18
C GLU A 290 -10.97 -10.86 4.85
N HIS A 291 -9.93 -11.67 4.84
CA HIS A 291 -9.49 -12.43 3.67
C HIS A 291 -8.69 -13.67 4.11
N PRO A 292 -8.79 -14.81 3.41
CA PRO A 292 -8.08 -16.03 3.77
C PRO A 292 -6.55 -15.92 3.83
N LEU A 293 -5.97 -14.94 3.09
CA LEU A 293 -4.52 -14.66 3.08
C LEU A 293 -4.07 -13.76 4.23
N VAL A 294 -4.99 -13.19 5.00
CA VAL A 294 -4.65 -12.29 6.11
C VAL A 294 -4.12 -13.07 7.30
N GLN A 295 -2.95 -12.71 7.75
CA GLN A 295 -2.30 -13.33 8.89
C GLN A 295 -1.63 -12.31 9.78
N SER A 296 -1.31 -12.71 11.00
CA SER A 296 -0.59 -11.86 11.95
C SER A 296 0.91 -11.92 11.69
N HIS A 297 1.44 -10.92 10.95
CA HIS A 297 2.87 -10.74 10.72
C HIS A 297 3.46 -9.65 11.61
N TYR A 298 4.75 -9.78 11.94
CA TYR A 298 5.47 -8.73 12.67
C TYR A 298 5.86 -7.62 11.69
N LEU A 299 5.48 -6.39 12.03
CA LEU A 299 5.80 -5.19 11.25
C LEU A 299 6.88 -4.39 12.01
N PRO A 300 8.14 -4.37 11.53
CA PRO A 300 9.24 -3.69 12.22
C PRO A 300 8.96 -2.21 12.50
N ARG A 301 8.36 -1.49 11.56
CA ARG A 301 8.01 -0.07 11.71
C ARG A 301 7.02 0.22 12.84
N ARG A 302 6.16 -0.74 13.16
CA ARG A 302 5.14 -0.61 14.22
C ARG A 302 5.51 -1.37 15.48
N SER A 303 6.66 -2.06 15.47
CA SER A 303 7.16 -2.91 16.56
C SER A 303 6.11 -3.85 17.16
N ARG A 304 5.15 -4.30 16.35
CA ARG A 304 4.07 -5.19 16.77
C ARG A 304 3.62 -6.15 15.67
N ARG A 305 2.98 -7.23 16.08
CA ARG A 305 2.25 -8.10 15.16
C ARG A 305 0.88 -7.49 14.86
N GLN A 306 0.48 -7.54 13.59
CA GLN A 306 -0.86 -7.12 13.17
C GLN A 306 -1.31 -7.89 11.93
N PRO A 307 -2.63 -7.92 11.64
CA PRO A 307 -3.16 -8.50 10.42
C PRO A 307 -2.50 -7.86 9.20
N SER A 308 -2.00 -8.68 8.28
CA SER A 308 -1.33 -8.23 7.07
C SER A 308 -1.32 -9.33 6.01
N ILE A 309 -1.15 -8.94 4.76
CA ILE A 309 -0.91 -9.83 3.62
C ILE A 309 0.58 -9.87 3.37
N LEU A 310 1.13 -11.07 3.24
CA LEU A 310 2.52 -11.26 2.87
C LEU A 310 2.67 -11.08 1.36
N THR A 311 3.64 -10.28 0.95
CA THR A 311 4.01 -10.08 -0.45
C THR A 311 5.45 -10.52 -0.67
N PHE A 312 5.71 -11.19 -1.76
CA PHE A 312 7.05 -11.52 -2.21
C PHE A 312 7.48 -10.55 -3.31
N LEU A 313 8.73 -10.14 -3.27
CA LEU A 313 9.32 -9.24 -4.25
C LEU A 313 10.69 -9.75 -4.67
N ALA A 314 10.94 -9.73 -5.99
CA ALA A 314 12.26 -9.98 -6.55
C ALA A 314 12.79 -8.73 -7.25
N GLN A 315 14.09 -8.43 -7.03
CA GLN A 315 14.79 -7.27 -7.56
C GLN A 315 16.10 -7.71 -8.22
N ASP A 316 16.36 -7.20 -9.42
CA ASP A 316 17.69 -7.30 -10.01
C ASP A 316 18.69 -6.45 -9.20
N ALA A 317 19.80 -7.07 -8.80
CA ALA A 317 20.77 -6.43 -7.89
C ALA A 317 21.64 -5.36 -8.57
N ASP A 318 21.76 -5.40 -9.90
CA ASP A 318 22.59 -4.47 -10.66
C ASP A 318 21.79 -3.25 -11.11
N SER A 319 20.58 -3.46 -11.65
CA SER A 319 19.71 -2.38 -12.11
C SER A 319 18.82 -1.79 -11.02
N LEU A 320 18.66 -2.49 -9.89
CA LEU A 320 17.77 -2.15 -8.76
C LEU A 320 16.28 -2.14 -9.14
N VAL A 321 15.90 -2.78 -10.24
CA VAL A 321 14.52 -2.87 -10.72
C VAL A 321 13.80 -4.05 -10.07
N PHE A 322 12.59 -3.83 -9.58
CA PHE A 322 11.70 -4.95 -9.26
C PHE A 322 11.25 -5.63 -10.54
N CYS A 323 11.44 -6.95 -10.62
CA CYS A 323 11.09 -7.75 -11.79
C CYS A 323 9.95 -8.73 -11.54
N TYR A 324 9.57 -8.94 -10.28
CA TYR A 324 8.49 -9.86 -9.91
C TYR A 324 7.86 -9.45 -8.58
N SER A 325 6.57 -9.70 -8.45
CA SER A 325 5.83 -9.61 -7.19
C SER A 325 4.75 -10.69 -7.12
N ASN A 326 4.43 -11.14 -5.92
CA ASN A 326 3.28 -12.01 -5.66
C ASN A 326 2.71 -11.71 -4.27
N ALA A 327 1.41 -11.52 -4.17
CA ALA A 327 0.69 -11.33 -2.91
C ALA A 327 -0.33 -12.44 -2.65
N ASP A 328 -0.42 -13.45 -3.51
CA ASP A 328 -1.28 -14.64 -3.34
C ASP A 328 -0.49 -15.77 -2.66
N ILE A 329 -0.01 -15.51 -1.44
CA ILE A 329 0.82 -16.43 -0.67
C ILE A 329 0.03 -16.93 0.54
N ARG A 330 -0.20 -18.24 0.60
CA ARG A 330 -0.88 -18.89 1.72
C ARG A 330 0.11 -19.27 2.82
N LYS A 331 -0.42 -19.33 4.04
CA LYS A 331 0.35 -19.76 5.20
C LYS A 331 0.88 -21.18 5.05
N GLY A 332 2.19 -21.32 5.30
CA GLY A 332 2.90 -22.60 5.14
C GLY A 332 3.45 -22.81 3.73
N GLU A 333 3.11 -21.97 2.76
CA GLU A 333 3.62 -22.01 1.39
C GLU A 333 4.75 -20.99 1.13
N GLU A 334 5.14 -20.21 2.15
CA GLU A 334 6.13 -19.14 1.99
C GLU A 334 7.47 -19.66 1.43
N ALA A 335 7.85 -20.87 1.84
CA ALA A 335 9.10 -21.49 1.38
C ALA A 335 9.06 -21.93 -0.10
N GLU A 336 7.87 -22.14 -0.67
CA GLU A 336 7.70 -22.52 -2.07
C GLU A 336 7.70 -21.31 -3.02
N GLU A 337 7.56 -20.09 -2.50
CA GLU A 337 7.49 -18.88 -3.32
C GLU A 337 8.79 -18.64 -4.08
N ILE A 338 9.95 -18.99 -3.51
CA ILE A 338 11.22 -18.96 -4.25
C ILE A 338 11.14 -19.81 -5.52
N PHE A 339 10.52 -21.00 -5.45
CA PHE A 339 10.43 -21.93 -6.57
C PHE A 339 9.41 -21.45 -7.61
N ARG A 340 8.31 -20.83 -7.20
CA ARG A 340 7.37 -20.13 -8.11
C ARG A 340 8.06 -19.02 -8.88
N PHE A 341 8.90 -18.25 -8.19
CA PHE A 341 9.73 -17.22 -8.84
C PHE A 341 10.73 -17.83 -9.82
N ILE A 342 11.42 -18.91 -9.46
CA ILE A 342 12.37 -19.62 -10.33
C ILE A 342 11.66 -20.14 -11.59
N GLU A 343 10.46 -20.70 -11.46
CA GLU A 343 9.64 -21.12 -12.60
C GLU A 343 9.27 -19.93 -13.50
N PHE A 344 8.81 -18.82 -12.90
CA PHE A 344 8.53 -17.59 -13.63
C PHE A 344 9.76 -17.12 -14.40
N TRP A 345 10.89 -16.98 -13.73
CA TRP A 345 12.16 -16.54 -14.34
C TRP A 345 12.60 -17.48 -15.47
N THR A 346 12.58 -18.79 -15.22
CA THR A 346 12.98 -19.80 -16.22
C THR A 346 12.09 -19.76 -17.45
N ARG A 347 10.81 -19.51 -17.28
CA ARG A 347 9.85 -19.36 -18.38
C ARG A 347 10.18 -18.16 -19.25
N GLN A 348 10.64 -17.06 -18.66
CA GLN A 348 10.97 -15.83 -19.39
C GLN A 348 12.36 -15.86 -20.02
N HIS A 349 13.34 -16.51 -19.40
CA HIS A 349 14.73 -16.51 -19.84
C HIS A 349 15.19 -17.84 -20.48
N GLY A 350 14.39 -18.90 -20.42
CA GLY A 350 14.79 -20.25 -20.87
C GLY A 350 15.79 -20.95 -19.93
N THR A 351 16.33 -20.26 -18.92
CA THR A 351 17.30 -20.78 -17.96
C THR A 351 16.96 -20.30 -16.54
N PRO A 352 17.26 -21.09 -15.50
CA PRO A 352 17.05 -20.65 -14.13
C PRO A 352 17.96 -19.48 -13.76
N PRO A 353 17.62 -18.71 -12.71
CA PRO A 353 18.46 -17.62 -12.23
C PRO A 353 19.80 -18.14 -11.71
N GLN A 354 20.89 -17.39 -11.94
CA GLN A 354 22.23 -17.83 -11.57
C GLN A 354 22.52 -17.66 -10.08
N HIS A 355 22.19 -16.50 -9.52
CA HIS A 355 22.47 -16.16 -8.12
C HIS A 355 21.26 -15.57 -7.44
N LEU A 356 20.88 -16.14 -6.29
CA LEU A 356 19.81 -15.64 -5.43
C LEU A 356 20.39 -15.16 -4.10
N VAL A 357 19.94 -14.00 -3.64
CA VAL A 357 20.33 -13.43 -2.33
C VAL A 357 19.06 -13.12 -1.53
N PHE A 358 18.93 -13.74 -0.36
CA PHE A 358 17.69 -13.65 0.43
C PHE A 358 17.91 -13.82 1.93
N ASP A 359 16.90 -13.50 2.75
CA ASP A 359 16.90 -13.70 4.19
C ASP A 359 16.57 -15.15 4.57
N SER A 360 17.00 -15.57 5.76
CA SER A 360 16.75 -16.91 6.33
C SER A 360 15.27 -17.30 6.48
N LYS A 361 14.36 -16.37 6.33
CA LYS A 361 12.91 -16.61 6.42
C LYS A 361 12.28 -17.12 5.12
N LEU A 362 12.98 -16.96 3.99
CA LEU A 362 12.43 -17.24 2.68
C LEU A 362 12.37 -18.73 2.35
N THR A 363 13.19 -19.57 2.98
CA THR A 363 13.17 -21.01 2.67
C THR A 363 13.65 -21.86 3.86
N THR A 364 13.53 -23.16 3.71
CA THR A 364 13.99 -24.17 4.65
C THR A 364 15.34 -24.75 4.20
N TYR A 365 16.00 -25.56 5.05
CA TYR A 365 17.20 -26.26 4.63
C TYR A 365 16.95 -27.28 3.50
N ASP A 366 15.76 -27.89 3.45
CA ASP A 366 15.37 -28.75 2.33
C ASP A 366 15.21 -27.92 1.04
N GLY A 367 14.70 -26.70 1.15
CA GLY A 367 14.67 -25.76 0.02
C GLY A 367 16.06 -25.37 -0.46
N LEU A 368 17.03 -25.15 0.45
CA LEU A 368 18.43 -24.89 0.06
C LEU A 368 19.04 -26.09 -0.68
N ASP A 369 18.75 -27.33 -0.23
CA ASP A 369 19.19 -28.54 -0.92
C ASP A 369 18.60 -28.63 -2.34
N ARG A 370 17.32 -28.27 -2.54
CA ARG A 370 16.67 -28.18 -3.86
C ARG A 370 17.31 -27.12 -4.77
N LEU A 371 17.64 -25.94 -4.22
CA LEU A 371 18.35 -24.89 -4.99
C LEU A 371 19.72 -25.38 -5.47
N ASP A 372 20.47 -26.07 -4.61
CA ASP A 372 21.77 -26.64 -4.96
C ASP A 372 21.66 -27.76 -5.99
N GLU A 373 20.63 -28.61 -5.89
CA GLU A 373 20.30 -29.62 -6.90
C GLU A 373 19.99 -29.01 -8.28
N ALA A 374 19.29 -27.88 -8.29
CA ALA A 374 19.01 -27.12 -9.51
C ALA A 374 20.21 -26.28 -10.00
N GLN A 375 21.38 -26.42 -9.36
CA GLN A 375 22.60 -25.65 -9.65
C GLN A 375 22.43 -24.13 -9.56
N ILE A 376 21.49 -23.68 -8.75
CA ILE A 376 21.25 -22.26 -8.45
C ILE A 376 22.12 -21.87 -7.26
N THR A 377 22.98 -20.88 -7.47
CA THR A 377 23.84 -20.36 -6.42
C THR A 377 23.03 -19.45 -5.50
N PHE A 378 23.21 -19.58 -4.20
CA PHE A 378 22.52 -18.71 -3.24
C PHE A 378 23.43 -18.15 -2.17
N ILE A 379 23.02 -17.02 -1.61
CA ILE A 379 23.54 -16.43 -0.37
C ILE A 379 22.34 -16.12 0.52
N THR A 380 22.36 -16.68 1.74
CA THR A 380 21.30 -16.42 2.72
C THR A 380 21.88 -16.22 4.13
N LEU A 381 21.08 -15.69 5.05
CA LEU A 381 21.42 -15.67 6.46
C LEU A 381 21.05 -17.00 7.11
N ARG A 382 21.85 -17.38 8.11
CA ARG A 382 21.51 -18.44 9.04
C ARG A 382 21.04 -17.85 10.36
N ARG A 383 19.96 -18.40 10.93
CA ARG A 383 19.44 -17.95 12.23
C ARG A 383 20.46 -18.22 13.33
N ARG A 384 20.63 -17.25 14.19
CA ARG A 384 21.54 -17.32 15.35
C ARG A 384 20.92 -18.14 16.45
N SER A 385 21.30 -19.41 16.58
CA SER A 385 20.94 -20.22 17.73
C SER A 385 21.86 -19.91 18.93
N PRO A 386 21.43 -20.19 20.18
CA PRO A 386 22.30 -20.08 21.34
C PRO A 386 23.60 -20.87 21.20
N SER A 387 23.55 -22.07 20.62
CA SER A 387 24.72 -22.92 20.36
C SER A 387 25.70 -22.29 19.37
N LEU A 388 25.21 -21.68 18.28
CA LEU A 388 26.06 -20.97 17.33
C LEU A 388 26.71 -19.72 17.95
N ARG A 389 26.01 -19.02 18.81
CA ARG A 389 26.60 -17.85 19.54
C ARG A 389 27.71 -18.31 20.47
N ALA A 390 27.52 -19.41 21.19
CA ALA A 390 28.57 -19.98 22.06
C ALA A 390 29.79 -20.44 21.24
N GLU A 391 29.59 -21.11 20.11
CA GLU A 391 30.62 -21.50 19.17
C GLU A 391 31.46 -20.28 18.71
N ILE A 392 30.77 -19.22 18.26
CA ILE A 392 31.44 -18.00 17.79
C ILE A 392 32.22 -17.30 18.89
N ALA A 393 31.72 -17.31 20.14
CA ALA A 393 32.41 -16.72 21.28
C ALA A 393 33.67 -17.47 21.66
N GLN A 394 33.77 -18.78 21.38
CA GLN A 394 34.94 -19.61 21.67
C GLN A 394 36.03 -19.52 20.59
N LEU A 395 35.76 -18.89 19.44
CA LEU A 395 36.75 -18.79 18.37
C LEU A 395 37.92 -17.89 18.79
N PRO A 396 39.17 -18.37 18.67
CA PRO A 396 40.34 -17.58 19.02
C PRO A 396 40.49 -16.39 18.06
N ALA A 397 41.13 -15.32 18.52
CA ALA A 397 41.33 -14.10 17.72
C ALA A 397 42.07 -14.38 16.40
N SER A 398 42.97 -15.35 16.38
CA SER A 398 43.73 -15.79 15.21
C SER A 398 42.91 -16.48 14.12
N ALA A 399 41.73 -17.00 14.46
CA ALA A 399 40.82 -17.62 13.47
C ALA A 399 40.13 -16.59 12.55
N TRP A 400 40.14 -15.34 12.94
CA TRP A 400 39.44 -14.27 12.24
C TRP A 400 40.37 -13.58 11.23
N ARG A 401 39.93 -13.54 9.98
CA ARG A 401 40.62 -12.83 8.89
C ARG A 401 39.90 -11.51 8.58
N GLN A 402 40.64 -10.42 8.56
CA GLN A 402 40.11 -9.13 8.12
C GLN A 402 39.97 -9.10 6.59
N ILE A 403 38.87 -8.57 6.12
CA ILE A 403 38.63 -8.30 4.69
C ILE A 403 38.25 -6.84 4.49
N THR A 404 38.58 -6.27 3.33
CA THR A 404 38.18 -4.91 2.97
C THR A 404 37.03 -4.96 1.99
N LEU A 405 35.94 -4.26 2.31
CA LEU A 405 34.76 -4.16 1.45
C LEU A 405 34.88 -2.91 0.58
N ASP A 406 34.74 -3.11 -0.74
CA ASP A 406 34.71 -2.02 -1.70
C ASP A 406 33.26 -1.48 -1.83
N LEU A 407 32.84 -0.73 -0.81
CA LEU A 407 31.52 -0.13 -0.69
C LEU A 407 31.68 1.30 -0.14
N PRO A 408 31.80 2.32 -1.02
CA PRO A 408 32.14 3.70 -0.64
C PRO A 408 31.21 4.31 0.41
N GLN A 409 29.93 3.97 0.38
CA GLN A 409 28.91 4.53 1.26
C GLN A 409 28.80 3.81 2.63
N ARG A 410 29.58 2.75 2.88
CA ARG A 410 29.48 1.98 4.12
C ARG A 410 30.45 2.47 5.17
N LYS A 411 29.94 2.67 6.41
CA LYS A 411 30.75 3.12 7.56
C LYS A 411 31.78 2.06 8.01
N TYR A 412 31.38 0.78 8.01
CA TYR A 412 32.20 -0.35 8.46
C TYR A 412 32.71 -1.14 7.25
N ARG A 413 33.95 -0.84 6.82
CA ARG A 413 34.54 -1.39 5.58
C ARG A 413 35.52 -2.53 5.79
N THR A 414 35.90 -2.81 7.02
CA THR A 414 36.95 -3.79 7.36
C THR A 414 36.46 -4.84 8.35
N PRO A 415 35.38 -5.58 8.06
CA PRO A 415 34.90 -6.63 8.94
C PRO A 415 35.90 -7.78 9.04
N ARG A 416 35.80 -8.53 10.14
CA ARG A 416 36.52 -9.79 10.32
C ARG A 416 35.59 -10.97 10.00
N VAL A 417 36.13 -11.96 9.31
CA VAL A 417 35.41 -13.12 8.81
C VAL A 417 36.09 -14.40 9.25
N PHE A 418 35.30 -15.36 9.69
CA PHE A 418 35.70 -16.77 9.88
C PHE A 418 34.84 -17.64 8.95
N GLU A 419 35.47 -18.60 8.29
CA GLU A 419 34.85 -19.51 7.35
C GLU A 419 34.95 -20.95 7.81
N GLN A 420 33.83 -21.69 7.69
CA GLN A 420 33.78 -23.13 7.90
C GLN A 420 32.81 -23.81 6.96
N LYS A 421 32.90 -25.14 6.83
CA LYS A 421 31.93 -25.96 6.11
C LYS A 421 30.95 -26.56 7.11
N VAL A 422 29.65 -26.48 6.79
CA VAL A 422 28.55 -27.03 7.61
C VAL A 422 27.64 -27.91 6.77
N GLN A 423 27.01 -28.87 7.40
CA GLN A 423 26.03 -29.77 6.77
C GLN A 423 24.71 -29.69 7.55
N PRO A 424 23.82 -28.70 7.23
CA PRO A 424 22.56 -28.54 7.96
C PRO A 424 21.57 -29.69 7.72
N ARG A 425 21.60 -30.28 6.55
CA ARG A 425 20.78 -31.43 6.12
C ARG A 425 21.59 -32.41 5.28
N LYS A 426 21.26 -32.55 3.98
CA LYS A 426 21.88 -33.52 3.08
C LYS A 426 23.18 -33.01 2.48
N ARG A 427 23.27 -31.70 2.21
CA ARG A 427 24.38 -31.07 1.47
C ARG A 427 25.28 -30.23 2.36
N ARG A 428 26.52 -30.05 1.91
CA ARG A 428 27.52 -29.24 2.59
C ARG A 428 27.58 -27.85 1.99
N TYR A 429 27.56 -26.83 2.87
CA TYR A 429 27.60 -25.42 2.51
C TYR A 429 28.76 -24.72 3.18
N ARG A 430 29.21 -23.60 2.60
CA ARG A 430 30.14 -22.66 3.23
C ARG A 430 29.35 -21.76 4.18
N GLN A 431 29.83 -21.65 5.39
CA GLN A 431 29.28 -20.76 6.40
C GLN A 431 30.32 -19.72 6.81
N PHE A 432 29.89 -18.47 6.89
CA PHE A 432 30.73 -17.36 7.29
C PHE A 432 30.17 -16.71 8.54
N PHE A 433 31.01 -16.56 9.56
CA PHE A 433 30.74 -15.66 10.68
C PHE A 433 31.39 -14.33 10.38
N ILE A 434 30.66 -13.24 10.51
CA ILE A 434 31.12 -11.90 10.17
C ILE A 434 30.85 -10.99 11.35
N LYS A 435 31.88 -10.32 11.85
CA LYS A 435 31.80 -9.34 12.94
C LYS A 435 32.36 -7.99 12.49
N ASP A 436 32.17 -6.96 13.34
CA ASP A 436 32.62 -5.58 13.08
C ASP A 436 31.84 -4.92 11.91
N LEU A 437 30.54 -5.26 11.76
CA LEU A 437 29.63 -4.63 10.81
C LEU A 437 28.82 -3.47 11.42
N GLY A 438 29.14 -3.06 12.67
CA GLY A 438 28.48 -1.97 13.38
C GLY A 438 27.34 -2.41 14.30
N HIS A 439 27.23 -3.69 14.55
CA HIS A 439 26.33 -4.28 15.55
C HIS A 439 27.10 -5.34 16.35
N ASP A 440 26.68 -5.58 17.58
CA ASP A 440 27.38 -6.43 18.53
C ASP A 440 27.32 -7.91 18.15
N GLU A 441 26.21 -8.34 17.58
CA GLU A 441 26.00 -9.73 17.20
C GLU A 441 26.58 -10.04 15.82
N PRO A 442 27.31 -11.18 15.65
CA PRO A 442 27.87 -11.56 14.37
C PRO A 442 26.77 -11.91 13.35
N THR A 443 26.99 -11.55 12.09
CA THR A 443 26.17 -11.99 10.96
C THR A 443 26.64 -13.37 10.52
N ILE A 444 25.70 -14.28 10.25
CA ILE A 444 26.01 -15.64 9.81
C ILE A 444 25.46 -15.81 8.38
N LEU A 445 26.38 -15.87 7.39
CA LEU A 445 26.03 -16.17 6.00
C LEU A 445 26.18 -17.66 5.72
N LEU A 446 25.31 -18.16 4.84
CA LEU A 446 25.32 -19.51 4.30
C LEU A 446 25.24 -19.44 2.78
N THR A 447 26.08 -20.25 2.07
CA THR A 447 26.09 -20.29 0.60
C THR A 447 26.59 -21.65 0.08
N ASN A 448 26.12 -22.01 -1.12
CA ASN A 448 26.67 -23.12 -1.90
C ASN A 448 27.72 -22.67 -2.93
N ASP A 449 28.00 -21.35 -3.05
CA ASP A 449 29.03 -20.83 -3.96
C ASP A 449 30.44 -21.24 -3.46
N THR A 450 31.06 -22.19 -4.15
CA THR A 450 32.40 -22.70 -3.84
C THR A 450 33.52 -21.88 -4.50
N ARG A 451 33.21 -20.99 -5.44
CA ARG A 451 34.19 -20.25 -6.25
C ARG A 451 34.46 -18.85 -5.73
N ALA A 452 33.41 -18.17 -5.27
CA ALA A 452 33.53 -16.78 -4.81
C ALA A 452 34.36 -16.67 -3.53
N THR A 453 35.16 -15.62 -3.43
CA THR A 453 35.89 -15.27 -2.21
C THR A 453 34.94 -14.75 -1.12
N ALA A 454 35.36 -14.82 0.15
CA ALA A 454 34.59 -14.25 1.26
C ALA A 454 34.26 -12.77 1.04
N ARG A 455 35.20 -11.98 0.48
CA ARG A 455 34.98 -10.58 0.13
C ARG A 455 33.84 -10.42 -0.88
N GLN A 456 33.86 -11.17 -1.98
CA GLN A 456 32.83 -11.12 -3.01
C GLN A 456 31.44 -11.50 -2.47
N LEU A 457 31.38 -12.56 -1.65
CA LEU A 457 30.13 -13.02 -1.03
C LEU A 457 29.54 -11.96 -0.08
N VAL A 458 30.40 -11.38 0.79
CA VAL A 458 29.97 -10.33 1.73
C VAL A 458 29.54 -9.06 1.00
N VAL A 459 30.24 -8.65 -0.07
CA VAL A 459 29.85 -7.50 -0.91
C VAL A 459 28.52 -7.78 -1.61
N ARG A 460 28.34 -8.98 -2.19
CA ARG A 460 27.09 -9.37 -2.84
C ARG A 460 25.91 -9.38 -1.86
N TYR A 461 26.12 -9.94 -0.65
CA TYR A 461 25.11 -9.88 0.39
C TYR A 461 24.83 -8.45 0.88
N ALA A 462 25.86 -7.62 0.99
CA ALA A 462 25.69 -6.22 1.39
C ALA A 462 24.86 -5.41 0.38
N LYS A 463 24.97 -5.74 -0.92
CA LYS A 463 24.11 -5.16 -1.96
C LYS A 463 22.63 -5.53 -1.77
N ARG A 464 22.30 -6.65 -1.10
CA ARG A 464 20.92 -6.97 -0.72
C ARG A 464 20.28 -5.86 0.14
N MET A 465 21.04 -5.15 0.95
CA MET A 465 20.50 -4.01 1.69
C MET A 465 19.92 -2.91 0.77
N LEU A 466 20.25 -2.93 -0.53
CA LEU A 466 19.64 -2.04 -1.52
C LEU A 466 18.18 -2.39 -1.78
N ILE A 467 17.78 -3.68 -1.65
CA ILE A 467 16.35 -4.04 -1.71
C ILE A 467 15.58 -3.46 -0.52
N GLU A 468 16.19 -3.38 0.66
CA GLU A 468 15.56 -2.75 1.82
C GLU A 468 15.33 -1.24 1.59
N ASN A 469 16.27 -0.57 0.90
CA ASN A 469 16.10 0.81 0.47
C ASN A 469 15.01 0.95 -0.59
N ALA A 470 14.97 0.05 -1.57
CA ALA A 470 13.91 0.03 -2.58
C ALA A 470 12.54 -0.32 -1.97
N LEU A 471 12.49 -1.24 -1.01
CA LEU A 471 11.27 -1.51 -0.22
C LEU A 471 10.86 -0.30 0.62
N ALA A 472 11.83 0.44 1.18
CA ALA A 472 11.55 1.67 1.90
C ALA A 472 10.98 2.74 0.97
N ASP A 473 11.45 2.84 -0.27
CA ASP A 473 10.90 3.71 -1.31
C ASP A 473 9.52 3.21 -1.76
N ALA A 474 9.35 1.89 -1.95
CA ALA A 474 8.06 1.27 -2.26
C ALA A 474 6.99 1.64 -1.22
N VAL A 475 7.34 1.65 0.05
CA VAL A 475 6.41 2.03 1.14
C VAL A 475 6.22 3.53 1.23
N ARG A 476 7.29 4.33 1.15
CA ARG A 476 7.23 5.78 1.40
C ARG A 476 6.71 6.56 0.22
N PHE A 477 6.97 6.10 -1.00
CA PHE A 477 6.63 6.79 -2.23
C PHE A 477 5.48 6.11 -2.96
N PHE A 478 5.57 4.80 -3.24
CA PHE A 478 4.49 4.07 -3.91
C PHE A 478 3.37 3.60 -2.96
N HIS A 479 3.50 3.90 -1.67
CA HIS A 479 2.50 3.61 -0.64
C HIS A 479 2.04 2.14 -0.64
N SER A 480 2.99 1.21 -0.74
CA SER A 480 2.70 -0.22 -0.76
C SER A 480 2.04 -0.74 0.52
N ASP A 481 2.11 0.02 1.62
CA ASP A 481 1.47 -0.27 2.90
C ASP A 481 0.13 0.46 3.13
N ALA A 482 -0.28 1.33 2.20
CA ALA A 482 -1.52 2.08 2.27
C ALA A 482 -2.59 1.47 1.35
N LEU A 483 -3.08 0.28 1.71
CA LEU A 483 -4.07 -0.40 0.90
C LEU A 483 -5.41 0.30 0.89
N SER A 484 -5.93 0.48 -0.31
CA SER A 484 -7.22 1.13 -0.59
C SER A 484 -8.40 0.16 -0.57
N SER A 485 -8.21 -1.13 -0.25
CA SER A 485 -9.28 -2.11 -0.35
C SER A 485 -9.24 -3.19 0.73
N SER A 486 -10.41 -3.71 1.07
CA SER A 486 -10.60 -4.83 1.99
C SER A 486 -10.53 -6.20 1.30
N VAL A 487 -10.06 -6.28 0.06
CA VAL A 487 -10.02 -7.51 -0.73
C VAL A 487 -8.57 -7.86 -1.09
N GLY A 488 -8.12 -9.05 -0.71
CA GLY A 488 -6.71 -9.47 -0.77
C GLY A 488 -6.08 -9.48 -2.17
N PHE A 489 -6.80 -9.91 -3.20
CA PHE A 489 -6.24 -9.94 -4.57
C PHE A 489 -6.07 -8.54 -5.19
N LYS A 490 -6.68 -7.48 -4.61
CA LYS A 490 -6.37 -6.10 -5.02
C LYS A 490 -4.96 -5.69 -4.61
N VAL A 491 -4.39 -6.32 -3.59
CA VAL A 491 -3.00 -6.12 -3.17
C VAL A 491 -2.05 -6.61 -4.25
N ASP A 492 -2.32 -7.76 -4.83
CA ASP A 492 -1.49 -8.36 -5.86
C ASP A 492 -1.37 -7.44 -7.09
N PHE A 493 -2.51 -6.91 -7.58
CA PHE A 493 -2.49 -5.93 -8.66
C PHE A 493 -1.79 -4.62 -8.27
N ASP A 494 -1.96 -4.14 -7.05
CA ASP A 494 -1.26 -2.94 -6.56
C ASP A 494 0.26 -3.16 -6.50
N MET A 495 0.72 -4.38 -6.19
CA MET A 495 2.14 -4.74 -6.22
C MET A 495 2.67 -4.82 -7.66
N ALA A 496 1.90 -5.38 -8.60
CA ALA A 496 2.28 -5.35 -10.02
C ALA A 496 2.42 -3.91 -10.55
N LEU A 497 1.47 -3.04 -10.23
CA LEU A 497 1.57 -1.61 -10.59
C LEU A 497 2.80 -0.94 -9.97
N LEU A 498 3.20 -1.34 -8.76
CA LEU A 498 4.45 -0.88 -8.14
C LEU A 498 5.66 -1.34 -8.95
N VAL A 499 5.69 -2.61 -9.38
CA VAL A 499 6.77 -3.14 -10.24
C VAL A 499 6.88 -2.33 -11.53
N LEU A 500 5.75 -2.08 -12.21
CA LEU A 500 5.72 -1.27 -13.44
C LEU A 500 6.20 0.17 -13.18
N ALA A 501 5.65 0.83 -12.17
CA ALA A 501 5.99 2.21 -11.84
C ALA A 501 7.47 2.35 -11.45
N SER A 502 8.01 1.43 -10.64
CA SER A 502 9.43 1.45 -10.26
C SER A 502 10.34 1.28 -11.47
N GLY A 503 9.97 0.44 -12.44
CA GLY A 503 10.70 0.28 -13.68
C GLY A 503 10.69 1.56 -14.53
N LEU A 504 9.54 2.23 -14.67
CA LEU A 504 9.45 3.52 -15.37
C LEU A 504 10.30 4.61 -14.69
N TYR A 505 10.29 4.68 -13.36
CA TYR A 505 11.18 5.59 -12.63
C TYR A 505 12.66 5.25 -12.83
N ARG A 506 13.00 3.98 -12.97
CA ARG A 506 14.37 3.57 -13.25
C ARG A 506 14.80 3.93 -14.67
N LEU A 507 13.93 3.80 -15.67
CA LEU A 507 14.16 4.30 -17.03
C LEU A 507 14.38 5.81 -17.02
N MET A 508 13.55 6.54 -16.28
CA MET A 508 13.71 7.98 -16.09
C MET A 508 15.05 8.32 -15.43
N ALA A 509 15.44 7.61 -14.37
CA ALA A 509 16.71 7.80 -13.66
C ALA A 509 17.91 7.70 -14.60
N ARG A 510 17.97 6.65 -15.42
CA ARG A 510 19.05 6.43 -16.39
C ARG A 510 19.16 7.53 -17.45
N ARG A 511 18.06 8.22 -17.73
CA ARG A 511 18.01 9.31 -18.71
C ARG A 511 18.45 10.65 -18.10
N MET A 512 18.31 10.81 -16.80
CA MET A 512 18.57 12.06 -16.10
C MET A 512 19.99 12.09 -15.53
N ARG A 513 20.85 12.96 -16.07
CA ARG A 513 22.24 13.08 -15.65
C ARG A 513 22.36 13.29 -14.13
N GLY A 514 23.08 12.41 -13.45
CA GLY A 514 23.33 12.46 -12.01
C GLY A 514 22.21 11.85 -11.16
N TYR A 515 21.25 11.15 -11.78
CA TYR A 515 20.15 10.45 -11.09
C TYR A 515 20.20 8.93 -11.26
N ASP A 516 21.31 8.36 -11.80
CA ASP A 516 21.42 6.93 -12.08
C ASP A 516 21.07 6.04 -10.89
N ASP A 517 21.46 6.44 -9.68
CA ASP A 517 21.18 5.71 -8.43
C ASP A 517 20.02 6.31 -7.61
N ALA A 518 19.33 7.32 -8.15
CA ALA A 518 18.29 8.02 -7.41
C ALA A 518 17.05 7.13 -7.18
N GLN A 519 16.45 7.29 -6.01
CA GLN A 519 15.18 6.67 -5.67
C GLN A 519 14.02 7.40 -6.37
N ALA A 520 12.90 6.71 -6.61
CA ALA A 520 11.71 7.26 -7.25
C ALA A 520 11.20 8.52 -6.52
N ARG A 521 11.23 8.53 -5.20
CA ARG A 521 10.87 9.71 -4.39
C ARG A 521 11.72 10.95 -4.70
N GLN A 522 13.02 10.76 -4.91
CA GLN A 522 13.91 11.87 -5.25
C GLN A 522 13.61 12.38 -6.66
N ILE A 523 13.49 11.48 -7.64
CA ILE A 523 13.14 11.82 -9.03
C ILE A 523 11.80 12.56 -9.09
N PHE A 524 10.81 12.07 -8.35
CA PHE A 524 9.50 12.72 -8.28
C PHE A 524 9.62 14.16 -7.77
N ARG A 525 10.21 14.34 -6.59
CA ARG A 525 10.35 15.67 -5.96
C ARG A 525 11.12 16.65 -6.84
N ASP A 526 12.20 16.20 -7.45
CA ASP A 526 13.13 17.09 -8.15
C ASP A 526 12.70 17.32 -9.62
N LEU A 527 12.09 16.33 -10.28
CA LEU A 527 11.88 16.34 -11.73
C LEU A 527 10.42 16.18 -12.16
N ILE A 528 9.59 15.45 -11.41
CA ILE A 528 8.23 15.06 -11.85
C ILE A 528 7.14 15.92 -11.20
N ASP A 529 7.24 16.26 -9.91
CA ASP A 529 6.24 17.08 -9.21
C ASP A 529 6.25 18.52 -9.73
N MET A 530 5.71 18.72 -10.92
CA MET A 530 5.63 20.03 -11.54
C MET A 530 4.34 20.21 -12.36
N PRO A 531 3.74 21.41 -12.30
CA PRO A 531 2.63 21.78 -13.15
C PRO A 531 3.10 22.11 -14.57
N ALA A 532 2.15 22.13 -15.51
CA ALA A 532 2.38 22.55 -16.89
C ALA A 532 1.13 23.20 -17.47
N ASN A 533 1.31 23.97 -18.55
CA ASN A 533 0.25 24.41 -19.42
C ASN A 533 0.17 23.49 -20.63
N VAL A 534 -1.03 23.06 -20.98
CA VAL A 534 -1.29 22.16 -22.09
C VAL A 534 -2.10 22.90 -23.15
N THR A 535 -1.60 22.90 -24.37
CA THR A 535 -2.30 23.42 -25.53
C THR A 535 -2.59 22.27 -26.49
N ILE A 536 -3.86 22.01 -26.76
CA ILE A 536 -4.29 21.04 -27.76
C ILE A 536 -4.64 21.79 -29.03
N THR A 537 -4.04 21.43 -30.14
CA THR A 537 -4.38 21.89 -31.48
C THR A 537 -4.90 20.74 -32.33
N HIS A 538 -5.25 20.99 -33.60
CA HIS A 538 -5.61 19.92 -34.52
C HIS A 538 -4.43 18.98 -34.82
N ASP A 539 -3.20 19.50 -34.76
CA ASP A 539 -2.00 18.81 -35.25
C ASP A 539 -1.18 18.18 -34.12
N GLU A 540 -1.13 18.82 -32.95
CA GLU A 540 -0.28 18.37 -31.84
C GLU A 540 -0.86 18.73 -30.46
N VAL A 541 -0.33 18.08 -29.45
CA VAL A 541 -0.51 18.43 -28.03
C VAL A 541 0.81 18.97 -27.51
N THR A 542 0.85 20.23 -27.15
CA THR A 542 2.03 20.89 -26.57
C THR A 542 1.89 20.96 -25.05
N VAL A 543 2.90 20.47 -24.33
CA VAL A 543 3.00 20.59 -22.87
C VAL A 543 4.16 21.50 -22.53
N ARG A 544 3.83 22.67 -21.97
CA ARG A 544 4.78 23.71 -21.60
C ARG A 544 5.04 23.68 -20.10
N PHE A 545 6.29 23.42 -19.72
CA PHE A 545 6.73 23.39 -18.34
C PHE A 545 7.13 24.77 -17.84
N HIS A 546 6.87 25.02 -16.56
CA HIS A 546 7.35 26.23 -15.90
C HIS A 546 8.83 26.10 -15.51
N ARG A 547 9.56 27.21 -15.54
CA ARG A 547 10.97 27.24 -15.10
C ARG A 547 11.14 26.78 -13.66
N ARG A 548 12.07 25.84 -13.46
CA ARG A 548 12.45 25.28 -12.15
C ARG A 548 13.94 25.01 -12.10
N ALA A 549 14.49 24.91 -10.88
CA ALA A 549 15.92 24.67 -10.68
C ALA A 549 16.48 23.42 -11.40
N HIS A 550 15.71 22.34 -11.45
CA HIS A 550 16.13 21.09 -12.08
C HIS A 550 15.64 20.91 -13.52
N LEU A 551 14.88 21.84 -14.08
CA LEU A 551 14.40 21.77 -15.45
C LEU A 551 15.53 21.60 -16.50
N PRO A 552 16.71 22.23 -16.37
CA PRO A 552 17.82 21.99 -17.30
C PRO A 552 18.25 20.53 -17.41
N ILE A 553 18.12 19.73 -16.34
CA ILE A 553 18.45 18.28 -16.37
C ILE A 553 17.42 17.55 -17.23
N VAL A 554 16.14 17.93 -17.08
CA VAL A 554 15.04 17.33 -17.88
C VAL A 554 15.17 17.72 -19.35
N LEU A 555 15.52 18.96 -19.66
CA LEU A 555 15.78 19.44 -21.03
C LEU A 555 16.94 18.67 -21.69
N ALA A 556 18.00 18.39 -20.92
CA ALA A 556 19.16 17.67 -21.41
C ALA A 556 18.91 16.15 -21.58
N SER A 557 17.73 15.64 -21.23
CA SER A 557 17.39 14.20 -21.27
C SER A 557 17.08 13.66 -22.69
N GLY A 558 16.95 14.54 -23.69
CA GLY A 558 16.51 14.19 -25.04
C GLY A 558 15.00 14.02 -25.22
N LEU A 559 14.21 14.15 -24.14
CA LEU A 559 12.74 14.03 -24.22
C LEU A 559 12.07 15.18 -25.00
N PHE A 560 12.76 16.30 -25.12
CA PHE A 560 12.27 17.54 -25.77
C PHE A 560 12.69 17.63 -27.24
N ASP A 561 13.58 16.73 -27.71
CA ASP A 561 14.21 16.88 -29.02
C ASP A 561 13.23 16.63 -30.17
N LYS A 562 12.31 15.68 -29.99
CA LYS A 562 11.36 15.27 -31.03
C LYS A 562 9.96 15.02 -30.44
N PRO A 563 8.90 15.40 -31.17
CA PRO A 563 7.54 15.02 -30.81
C PRO A 563 7.38 13.49 -30.82
N VAL A 564 6.53 12.99 -29.92
CA VAL A 564 6.20 11.57 -29.80
C VAL A 564 4.76 11.35 -30.24
N ALA A 565 4.52 10.58 -31.29
CA ALA A 565 3.17 10.18 -31.70
C ALA A 565 2.55 9.28 -30.62
N VAL A 566 1.37 9.67 -30.09
CA VAL A 566 0.72 8.99 -28.97
C VAL A 566 -0.46 8.17 -29.49
N PRO A 567 -0.38 6.82 -29.48
CA PRO A 567 -1.42 5.95 -30.05
C PRO A 567 -2.81 6.20 -29.46
N TRP A 568 -2.94 6.39 -28.16
CA TRP A 568 -4.21 6.64 -27.48
C TRP A 568 -4.73 8.09 -27.62
N TRP A 569 -4.06 8.91 -28.42
CA TRP A 569 -4.49 10.22 -28.90
C TRP A 569 -4.73 10.23 -30.42
N ASP A 570 -5.13 9.10 -30.98
CA ASP A 570 -5.29 8.90 -32.41
C ASP A 570 -4.01 9.24 -33.23
N GLY A 571 -2.85 8.96 -32.62
CA GLY A 571 -1.54 9.23 -33.21
C GLY A 571 -1.09 10.69 -33.15
N ARG A 572 -1.84 11.58 -32.51
CA ARG A 572 -1.48 13.00 -32.37
C ARG A 572 -0.17 13.13 -31.57
N PRO A 573 0.81 13.89 -32.07
CA PRO A 573 2.11 14.00 -31.43
C PRO A 573 2.06 14.85 -30.15
N LEU A 574 2.80 14.40 -29.14
CA LEU A 574 3.15 15.16 -27.94
C LEU A 574 4.43 15.95 -28.19
N ARG A 575 4.40 17.26 -27.99
CA ARG A 575 5.56 18.14 -27.94
C ARG A 575 5.76 18.67 -26.54
N LEU A 576 6.94 18.42 -25.97
CA LEU A 576 7.35 19.00 -24.68
C LEU A 576 8.15 20.28 -24.95
N VAL A 577 7.85 21.36 -24.23
CA VAL A 577 8.51 22.66 -24.37
C VAL A 577 8.71 23.33 -23.00
N GLU A 578 9.70 24.25 -22.93
CA GLU A 578 9.95 25.13 -21.79
C GLU A 578 8.95 26.31 -21.76
#